data_0e562e3c18e5bfc1190850b4ed267272
#
_entry.id   0e562e3c18e5bfc1190850b4ed267272
#
_cell.length_a   1.000
_cell.length_b   1.000
_cell.length_c   1.000
_cell.angle_alpha   90.00
_cell.angle_beta   90.00
_cell.angle_gamma   90.00
#
_symmetry.space_group_name_H-M   'P 1'
#
loop_
_entity.id
_entity.type
_entity.pdbx_description
1 polymer ?
#
loop_
_entity_poly.entity_id
_entity_poly.type
_entity_poly.pdbx_seq_one_letter_code
_entity_poly.pdbx_strand_id
1 'polypeptide(L)'
;YKSPDELCEVVDKYRELKVPLDGIIQDWQYWGCNENWNSMKFQNPRYINKMGDPEYMKFLPNGEDKNADYGTPRIKSPKEMIDYVHKQNAHIMISVWASFGPWTEMYQKMDSLKALLHFETWPRKAGVKPYDPYNPAARDIYWAAMKKNIFDLGMDAWWLDSTEPDHMDIKDQDFNTQTYLGSFRRVHNAFPLMSNKGVYEHQRATTSDKRVFLLTRSSFLGQQRYASHSWSGDVTSEWSVMRKQLAAGLNYALCGIPYWNTDLGGFFAWRYNNNVNNIAYHELHVRWYQWGVFQPIMRSHNSSPVAVEIYQFGKKGDWSYDALEKYTHLRYRLLPYIYSTSWEVTSKAGSIMRPLMMDFPKDKKVLDMDTEYMFGRNFLVRPVTDSLYTWQDKKQNGHQKDMSKIGKTDVYLPQGARWIDFWTGQTLEGGQTLQREVPIDIMPIYVRAGSILPWGPAVQYSTEKKWDNLTIRIYPGANAEFTLYEDEFDNYNYEKGAYSTITLKWNDQDRTLTIDDRKGSYKGMLKSRKFNLIVVEPGKGCGDGDSTTFDKSISYRGKKVIAKL
;
A
#
# COMPACT_ATOMS: atom_id res chain seq x y z
N TYR A 1 -4.57 -4.80 -16.29
CA TYR A 1 -5.78 -4.67 -17.12
C TYR A 1 -5.37 -4.60 -18.58
N LYS A 2 -6.22 -5.15 -19.45
CA LYS A 2 -5.93 -5.26 -20.90
C LYS A 2 -6.54 -4.14 -21.73
N SER A 3 -7.44 -3.37 -21.13
CA SER A 3 -8.09 -2.24 -21.79
C SER A 3 -8.52 -1.17 -20.78
N PRO A 4 -8.80 0.06 -21.24
CA PRO A 4 -9.40 1.10 -20.41
C PRO A 4 -10.73 0.71 -19.80
N ASP A 5 -11.57 -0.02 -20.56
CA ASP A 5 -12.88 -0.47 -20.08
C ASP A 5 -12.76 -1.43 -18.91
N GLU A 6 -11.90 -2.45 -19.03
CA GLU A 6 -11.64 -3.41 -17.94
C GLU A 6 -11.18 -2.72 -16.65
N LEU A 7 -10.27 -1.74 -16.76
CA LEU A 7 -9.80 -0.97 -15.63
C LEU A 7 -10.94 -0.16 -14.98
N CYS A 8 -11.73 0.53 -15.79
CA CYS A 8 -12.85 1.35 -15.30
C CYS A 8 -13.96 0.50 -14.68
N GLU A 9 -14.25 -0.69 -15.24
CA GLU A 9 -15.23 -1.63 -14.71
C GLU A 9 -14.87 -2.12 -13.31
N VAL A 10 -13.59 -2.31 -13.01
CA VAL A 10 -13.15 -2.65 -11.65
C VAL A 10 -13.50 -1.53 -10.67
N VAL A 11 -13.23 -0.27 -11.01
CA VAL A 11 -13.60 0.86 -10.17
C VAL A 11 -15.12 0.94 -9.96
N ASP A 12 -15.88 0.78 -11.05
CA ASP A 12 -17.35 0.74 -11.00
C ASP A 12 -17.84 -0.36 -10.05
N LYS A 13 -17.23 -1.54 -10.12
CA LYS A 13 -17.62 -2.70 -9.30
C LYS A 13 -17.39 -2.45 -7.81
N TYR A 14 -16.25 -1.85 -7.43
CA TYR A 14 -16.02 -1.48 -6.05
C TYR A 14 -17.03 -0.45 -5.54
N ARG A 15 -17.40 0.54 -6.37
CA ARG A 15 -18.44 1.53 -6.02
C ARG A 15 -19.83 0.88 -5.89
N GLU A 16 -20.19 -0.02 -6.81
CA GLU A 16 -21.45 -0.80 -6.75
C GLU A 16 -21.54 -1.61 -5.45
N LEU A 17 -20.48 -2.33 -5.11
CA LEU A 17 -20.39 -3.15 -3.90
C LEU A 17 -20.27 -2.32 -2.61
N LYS A 18 -20.05 -1.01 -2.72
CA LYS A 18 -19.78 -0.10 -1.60
C LYS A 18 -18.55 -0.51 -0.77
N VAL A 19 -17.58 -1.12 -1.44
CA VAL A 19 -16.29 -1.46 -0.86
C VAL A 19 -15.32 -0.32 -1.13
N PRO A 20 -14.63 0.21 -0.10
CA PRO A 20 -13.73 1.32 -0.27
C PRO A 20 -12.58 1.06 -1.24
N LEU A 21 -12.29 2.07 -2.08
CA LEU A 21 -11.16 2.06 -3.02
C LEU A 21 -10.69 3.50 -3.26
N ASP A 22 -9.39 3.77 -3.10
CA ASP A 22 -8.78 5.07 -3.40
C ASP A 22 -7.93 5.08 -4.65
N GLY A 23 -7.45 3.94 -5.13
CA GLY A 23 -6.57 3.92 -6.28
C GLY A 23 -6.63 2.62 -7.07
N ILE A 24 -6.34 2.74 -8.36
CA ILE A 24 -6.19 1.63 -9.29
C ILE A 24 -4.89 1.78 -10.05
N ILE A 25 -4.29 0.66 -10.47
CA ILE A 25 -2.98 0.66 -11.09
C ILE A 25 -3.06 0.05 -12.49
N GLN A 26 -2.63 0.81 -13.49
CA GLN A 26 -2.42 0.30 -14.84
C GLN A 26 -1.01 -0.27 -14.97
N ASP A 27 -0.93 -1.53 -15.33
CA ASP A 27 0.33 -2.20 -15.60
C ASP A 27 0.79 -2.01 -17.05
N TRP A 28 1.86 -2.68 -17.44
CA TRP A 28 2.63 -2.54 -18.69
C TRP A 28 1.82 -2.62 -20.00
N GLN A 29 0.66 -3.22 -20.01
CA GLN A 29 -0.11 -3.50 -21.23
C GLN A 29 -0.38 -2.27 -22.11
N TYR A 30 -0.32 -1.08 -21.55
CA TYR A 30 -0.63 0.17 -22.29
C TYR A 30 0.37 0.52 -23.40
N TRP A 31 1.63 0.11 -23.27
CA TRP A 31 2.61 0.33 -24.32
C TRP A 31 2.64 -0.76 -25.38
N GLY A 32 2.13 -1.95 -25.09
CA GLY A 32 1.94 -3.04 -26.04
C GLY A 32 3.05 -4.10 -26.03
N CYS A 33 3.65 -4.38 -27.20
CA CYS A 33 4.55 -5.50 -27.40
C CYS A 33 5.92 -5.34 -26.69
N ASN A 34 6.67 -6.45 -26.63
CA ASN A 34 7.96 -6.52 -25.93
C ASN A 34 9.02 -5.61 -26.54
N GLU A 35 9.07 -5.48 -27.87
CA GLU A 35 10.02 -4.62 -28.58
C GLU A 35 9.74 -3.13 -28.31
N ASN A 36 8.49 -2.80 -27.92
CA ASN A 36 8.05 -1.47 -27.52
C ASN A 36 8.06 -1.26 -26.01
N TRP A 37 8.76 -2.09 -25.27
CA TRP A 37 8.80 -2.10 -23.81
C TRP A 37 9.08 -0.73 -23.22
N ASN A 38 8.22 -0.30 -22.31
CA ASN A 38 8.33 0.98 -21.61
C ASN A 38 8.45 2.20 -22.54
N SER A 39 7.69 2.22 -23.63
CA SER A 39 7.73 3.37 -24.57
C SER A 39 7.31 4.69 -23.92
N MET A 40 6.76 4.64 -22.71
CA MET A 40 6.14 5.80 -22.02
C MET A 40 5.05 6.48 -22.84
N LYS A 41 4.38 5.70 -23.68
CA LYS A 41 3.26 6.12 -24.53
C LYS A 41 2.19 5.06 -24.53
N PHE A 42 0.95 5.48 -24.60
CA PHE A 42 -0.15 4.58 -24.88
C PHE A 42 -0.13 4.25 -26.39
N GLN A 43 0.38 3.07 -26.73
CA GLN A 43 0.52 2.61 -28.11
C GLN A 43 -0.21 1.28 -28.37
N ASN A 44 -0.58 0.53 -27.33
CA ASN A 44 -1.47 -0.60 -27.49
C ASN A 44 -2.81 -0.12 -28.10
N PRO A 45 -3.21 -0.68 -29.26
CA PRO A 45 -4.37 -0.20 -30.01
C PRO A 45 -5.69 -0.22 -29.22
N ARG A 46 -5.80 -1.05 -28.18
CA ARG A 46 -6.96 -1.08 -27.28
C ARG A 46 -7.11 0.19 -26.45
N TYR A 47 -5.98 0.80 -26.03
CA TYR A 47 -5.99 2.00 -25.18
C TYR A 47 -6.27 3.29 -25.94
N ILE A 48 -6.07 3.26 -27.24
CA ILE A 48 -6.16 4.46 -28.10
C ILE A 48 -7.24 4.34 -29.18
N ASN A 49 -8.11 3.32 -29.06
CA ASN A 49 -9.20 3.04 -30.02
C ASN A 49 -8.71 2.88 -31.46
N LYS A 50 -7.65 2.07 -31.65
CA LYS A 50 -6.99 1.83 -32.94
C LYS A 50 -6.93 0.34 -33.31
N MET A 51 -7.83 -0.48 -32.76
CA MET A 51 -7.95 -1.87 -33.15
C MET A 51 -8.29 -1.97 -34.64
N GLY A 52 -7.58 -2.86 -35.35
CA GLY A 52 -7.71 -3.04 -36.80
C GLY A 52 -6.91 -2.03 -37.65
N ASP A 53 -6.34 -0.99 -37.07
CA ASP A 53 -5.44 -0.05 -37.77
C ASP A 53 -4.04 -0.69 -37.92
N PRO A 54 -3.57 -0.99 -39.16
CA PRO A 54 -2.29 -1.69 -39.36
C PRO A 54 -1.08 -0.99 -38.76
N GLU A 55 -1.12 0.34 -38.64
CA GLU A 55 -0.04 1.12 -38.04
C GLU A 55 0.12 0.82 -36.55
N TYR A 56 -0.97 0.57 -35.84
CA TYR A 56 -0.98 0.33 -34.40
C TYR A 56 -1.05 -1.14 -34.00
N MET A 57 -1.57 -2.03 -34.89
CA MET A 57 -1.66 -3.48 -34.60
C MET A 57 -0.30 -4.12 -34.33
N LYS A 58 0.81 -3.57 -34.80
CA LYS A 58 2.16 -4.05 -34.45
C LYS A 58 2.51 -3.90 -32.97
N PHE A 59 1.83 -3.01 -32.25
CA PHE A 59 1.99 -2.79 -30.81
C PHE A 59 1.03 -3.61 -29.95
N LEU A 60 0.23 -4.48 -30.53
CA LEU A 60 -0.59 -5.40 -29.74
C LEU A 60 0.33 -6.28 -28.88
N PRO A 61 0.03 -6.51 -27.58
CA PRO A 61 0.85 -7.35 -26.72
C PRO A 61 1.12 -8.73 -27.31
N ASN A 62 2.32 -9.26 -27.07
CA ASN A 62 2.70 -10.58 -27.58
C ASN A 62 1.77 -11.67 -27.04
N GLY A 63 1.31 -12.54 -27.95
CA GLY A 63 0.39 -13.64 -27.61
C GLY A 63 -1.09 -13.27 -27.59
N GLU A 64 -1.46 -12.01 -27.85
CA GLU A 64 -2.85 -11.63 -28.02
C GLU A 64 -3.36 -11.91 -29.43
N ASP A 65 -4.63 -12.35 -29.53
CA ASP A 65 -5.26 -12.64 -30.82
C ASP A 65 -5.58 -11.35 -31.58
N LYS A 66 -4.94 -11.16 -32.72
CA LYS A 66 -5.15 -10.00 -33.59
C LYS A 66 -6.55 -9.93 -34.21
N ASN A 67 -7.24 -11.06 -34.27
CA ASN A 67 -8.56 -11.21 -34.90
C ASN A 67 -9.69 -11.29 -33.86
N ALA A 68 -9.36 -11.25 -32.56
CA ALA A 68 -10.38 -11.28 -31.53
C ALA A 68 -11.29 -10.04 -31.62
N ASP A 69 -12.59 -10.28 -31.49
CA ASP A 69 -13.56 -9.19 -31.35
C ASP A 69 -13.50 -8.65 -29.91
N TYR A 70 -13.02 -7.44 -29.75
CA TYR A 70 -12.95 -6.76 -28.46
C TYR A 70 -14.14 -5.83 -28.21
N GLY A 71 -15.14 -5.87 -29.10
CA GLY A 71 -16.31 -5.00 -29.05
C GLY A 71 -16.00 -3.51 -29.31
N THR A 72 -17.01 -2.69 -29.16
CA THR A 72 -16.84 -1.23 -29.25
C THR A 72 -16.46 -0.68 -27.89
N PRO A 73 -15.28 -0.02 -27.72
CA PRO A 73 -14.86 0.46 -26.43
C PRO A 73 -15.77 1.60 -25.93
N ARG A 74 -16.13 1.52 -24.66
CA ARG A 74 -16.82 2.60 -23.93
C ARG A 74 -15.88 3.78 -23.71
N ILE A 75 -14.64 3.50 -23.31
CA ILE A 75 -13.56 4.45 -23.06
C ILE A 75 -12.62 4.45 -24.25
N LYS A 76 -12.44 5.60 -24.91
CA LYS A 76 -11.82 5.68 -26.25
C LYS A 76 -10.40 6.27 -26.23
N SER A 77 -9.94 6.75 -25.09
CA SER A 77 -8.61 7.34 -24.96
C SER A 77 -8.04 7.22 -23.56
N PRO A 78 -6.70 7.29 -23.42
CA PRO A 78 -6.06 7.31 -22.10
C PRO A 78 -6.51 8.46 -21.21
N LYS A 79 -6.71 9.64 -21.81
CA LYS A 79 -7.21 10.80 -21.06
C LYS A 79 -8.61 10.57 -20.51
N GLU A 80 -9.50 9.99 -21.33
CA GLU A 80 -10.86 9.65 -20.91
C GLU A 80 -10.85 8.60 -19.78
N MET A 81 -9.95 7.60 -19.83
CA MET A 81 -9.78 6.61 -18.77
C MET A 81 -9.37 7.26 -17.45
N ILE A 82 -8.36 8.14 -17.49
CA ILE A 82 -7.87 8.86 -16.30
C ILE A 82 -8.97 9.75 -15.72
N ASP A 83 -9.65 10.52 -16.55
CA ASP A 83 -10.75 11.40 -16.14
C ASP A 83 -11.93 10.62 -15.56
N TYR A 84 -12.21 9.43 -16.11
CA TYR A 84 -13.24 8.54 -15.59
C TYR A 84 -12.91 8.07 -14.17
N VAL A 85 -11.67 7.61 -13.93
CA VAL A 85 -11.21 7.19 -12.60
C VAL A 85 -11.31 8.35 -11.60
N HIS A 86 -10.86 9.54 -11.99
CA HIS A 86 -10.97 10.74 -11.17
C HIS A 86 -12.42 11.10 -10.84
N LYS A 87 -13.33 10.98 -11.81
CA LYS A 87 -14.77 11.21 -11.61
C LYS A 87 -15.38 10.25 -10.58
N GLN A 88 -14.82 9.06 -10.44
CA GLN A 88 -15.18 8.09 -9.39
C GLN A 88 -14.49 8.36 -8.05
N ASN A 89 -13.83 9.51 -7.88
CA ASN A 89 -13.04 9.87 -6.70
C ASN A 89 -11.98 8.82 -6.35
N ALA A 90 -11.28 8.32 -7.36
CA ALA A 90 -10.14 7.43 -7.22
C ALA A 90 -8.93 8.03 -7.94
N HIS A 91 -7.74 7.63 -7.54
CA HIS A 91 -6.47 7.96 -8.18
C HIS A 91 -6.04 6.84 -9.12
N ILE A 92 -5.18 7.16 -10.07
CA ILE A 92 -4.62 6.17 -10.98
C ILE A 92 -3.10 6.23 -10.97
N MET A 93 -2.48 5.07 -10.79
CA MET A 93 -1.04 4.85 -10.90
C MET A 93 -0.74 4.08 -12.17
N ILE A 94 0.45 4.26 -12.74
CA ILE A 94 0.86 3.54 -13.94
C ILE A 94 2.26 2.95 -13.81
N SER A 95 2.47 1.76 -14.40
CA SER A 95 3.78 1.11 -14.47
C SER A 95 4.70 1.86 -15.42
N VAL A 96 5.91 2.13 -14.95
CA VAL A 96 7.07 2.57 -15.74
C VAL A 96 8.29 1.79 -15.31
N TRP A 97 9.20 1.52 -16.27
CA TRP A 97 10.37 0.69 -16.05
C TRP A 97 11.66 1.50 -16.21
N ALA A 98 12.75 0.95 -15.70
CA ALA A 98 14.09 1.53 -15.88
C ALA A 98 14.82 1.00 -17.14
N SER A 99 14.09 0.39 -18.06
CA SER A 99 14.62 -0.21 -19.27
C SER A 99 13.71 0.05 -20.46
N PHE A 100 14.25 0.01 -21.67
CA PHE A 100 13.55 0.37 -22.89
C PHE A 100 13.72 -0.67 -23.99
N GLY A 101 12.64 -0.95 -24.71
CA GLY A 101 12.65 -1.78 -25.92
C GLY A 101 13.21 -1.04 -27.14
N PRO A 102 13.81 -1.76 -28.12
CA PRO A 102 14.53 -1.16 -29.24
C PRO A 102 13.64 -0.36 -30.20
N TRP A 103 12.32 -0.54 -30.18
CA TRP A 103 11.40 0.24 -31.02
C TRP A 103 11.02 1.60 -30.41
N THR A 104 11.41 1.85 -29.16
CA THR A 104 11.02 3.06 -28.46
C THR A 104 11.91 4.25 -28.82
N GLU A 105 11.29 5.44 -28.85
CA GLU A 105 12.02 6.70 -28.94
C GLU A 105 13.01 6.89 -27.78
N MET A 106 12.66 6.35 -26.63
CA MET A 106 13.49 6.39 -25.42
C MET A 106 14.79 5.62 -25.58
N TYR A 107 14.73 4.39 -26.13
CA TYR A 107 15.93 3.60 -26.44
C TYR A 107 16.88 4.40 -27.34
N GLN A 108 16.36 4.99 -28.43
CA GLN A 108 17.14 5.74 -29.40
C GLN A 108 17.82 6.97 -28.78
N LYS A 109 17.10 7.72 -27.94
CA LYS A 109 17.64 8.88 -27.23
C LYS A 109 18.71 8.49 -26.22
N MET A 110 18.49 7.42 -25.45
CA MET A 110 19.44 6.92 -24.47
C MET A 110 20.70 6.35 -25.15
N ASP A 111 20.54 5.64 -26.27
CA ASP A 111 21.65 5.12 -27.06
C ASP A 111 22.52 6.26 -27.62
N SER A 112 21.89 7.28 -28.21
CA SER A 112 22.58 8.48 -28.72
C SER A 112 23.35 9.23 -27.63
N LEU A 113 22.85 9.20 -26.40
CA LEU A 113 23.51 9.77 -25.22
C LEU A 113 24.58 8.84 -24.63
N LYS A 114 24.73 7.61 -25.15
CA LYS A 114 25.54 6.53 -24.57
C LYS A 114 25.14 6.22 -23.12
N ALA A 115 23.85 6.31 -22.85
CA ALA A 115 23.25 6.08 -21.52
C ALA A 115 22.39 4.82 -21.46
N LEU A 116 22.62 3.83 -22.34
CA LEU A 116 22.12 2.48 -22.19
C LEU A 116 23.21 1.59 -21.57
N LEU A 117 22.82 0.76 -20.61
CA LEU A 117 23.69 -0.29 -20.09
C LEU A 117 23.82 -1.42 -21.13
N HIS A 118 25.00 -2.03 -21.22
CA HIS A 118 25.33 -2.97 -22.32
C HIS A 118 24.89 -4.42 -22.03
N PHE A 119 23.73 -4.61 -21.41
CA PHE A 119 23.14 -5.93 -21.22
C PHE A 119 21.60 -5.85 -21.39
N GLU A 120 21.02 -6.99 -21.75
CA GLU A 120 19.56 -7.12 -21.86
C GLU A 120 18.93 -7.51 -20.53
N THR A 121 17.69 -7.07 -20.33
CA THR A 121 16.87 -7.40 -19.16
C THR A 121 15.51 -7.94 -19.63
N TRP A 122 14.56 -8.07 -18.73
CA TRP A 122 13.21 -8.49 -19.07
C TRP A 122 12.48 -7.44 -19.95
N PRO A 123 11.67 -7.87 -20.94
CA PRO A 123 11.41 -9.25 -21.39
C PRO A 123 12.57 -9.83 -22.21
N ARG A 124 12.84 -11.12 -21.99
CA ARG A 124 13.98 -11.83 -22.60
C ARG A 124 13.91 -11.81 -24.13
N LYS A 125 15.05 -11.71 -24.79
CA LYS A 125 15.21 -11.78 -26.26
C LYS A 125 14.46 -10.69 -27.03
N ALA A 126 14.05 -9.63 -26.38
CA ALA A 126 13.38 -8.48 -27.00
C ALA A 126 14.32 -7.29 -27.23
N GLY A 127 15.60 -7.41 -26.85
CA GLY A 127 16.60 -6.34 -26.99
C GLY A 127 16.42 -5.21 -25.99
N VAL A 128 15.67 -5.43 -24.93
CA VAL A 128 15.39 -4.42 -23.89
C VAL A 128 16.63 -4.16 -23.05
N LYS A 129 17.02 -2.89 -22.89
CA LYS A 129 18.21 -2.47 -22.13
C LYS A 129 17.85 -1.44 -21.06
N PRO A 130 18.48 -1.54 -19.86
CA PRO A 130 18.34 -0.52 -18.84
C PRO A 130 19.03 0.79 -19.27
N TYR A 131 18.50 1.90 -18.79
CA TYR A 131 19.19 3.18 -18.91
C TYR A 131 20.14 3.42 -17.74
N ASP A 132 21.03 4.40 -17.87
CA ASP A 132 21.94 4.84 -16.82
C ASP A 132 21.32 5.98 -15.99
N PRO A 133 20.72 5.70 -14.81
CA PRO A 133 20.12 6.74 -13.96
C PRO A 133 21.15 7.62 -13.25
N TYR A 134 22.43 7.27 -13.30
CA TYR A 134 23.52 8.10 -12.74
C TYR A 134 23.79 9.31 -13.63
N ASN A 135 23.46 9.24 -14.93
CA ASN A 135 23.60 10.32 -15.87
C ASN A 135 22.46 11.34 -15.71
N PRO A 136 22.75 12.61 -15.33
CA PRO A 136 21.71 13.64 -15.18
C PRO A 136 20.88 13.86 -16.45
N ALA A 137 21.54 13.92 -17.62
CA ALA A 137 20.84 14.13 -18.89
C ALA A 137 19.90 12.96 -19.24
N ALA A 138 20.24 11.72 -18.83
CA ALA A 138 19.35 10.59 -19.00
C ALA A 138 18.10 10.70 -18.12
N ARG A 139 18.23 11.18 -16.88
CA ARG A 139 17.08 11.45 -16.01
C ARG A 139 16.18 12.59 -16.57
N ASP A 140 16.78 13.64 -17.16
CA ASP A 140 16.04 14.72 -17.83
C ASP A 140 15.19 14.17 -18.98
N ILE A 141 15.77 13.34 -19.83
CA ILE A 141 15.08 12.68 -20.95
C ILE A 141 13.95 11.77 -20.43
N TYR A 142 14.25 10.99 -19.40
CA TYR A 142 13.29 10.07 -18.77
C TYR A 142 12.05 10.82 -18.28
N TRP A 143 12.25 11.86 -17.49
CA TRP A 143 11.14 12.66 -16.99
C TRP A 143 10.40 13.42 -18.10
N ALA A 144 11.10 13.97 -19.08
CA ALA A 144 10.45 14.69 -20.18
C ALA A 144 9.44 13.81 -20.93
N ALA A 145 9.77 12.52 -21.13
CA ALA A 145 8.84 11.57 -21.74
C ALA A 145 7.66 11.24 -20.82
N MET A 146 7.92 10.94 -19.53
CA MET A 146 6.86 10.70 -18.55
C MET A 146 5.91 11.89 -18.46
N LYS A 147 6.46 13.09 -18.36
CA LYS A 147 5.67 14.31 -18.24
C LYS A 147 4.75 14.50 -19.45
N LYS A 148 5.33 14.54 -20.63
CA LYS A 148 4.60 14.83 -21.88
C LYS A 148 3.52 13.81 -22.19
N ASN A 149 3.82 12.54 -22.03
CA ASN A 149 2.97 11.47 -22.56
C ASN A 149 2.02 10.85 -21.51
N ILE A 150 2.26 11.09 -20.22
CA ILE A 150 1.53 10.41 -19.14
C ILE A 150 1.09 11.41 -18.06
N PHE A 151 2.02 12.18 -17.46
CA PHE A 151 1.71 13.10 -16.37
C PHE A 151 0.73 14.20 -16.80
N ASP A 152 0.96 14.80 -17.98
CA ASP A 152 0.11 15.86 -18.53
C ASP A 152 -1.29 15.36 -18.92
N LEU A 153 -1.52 14.03 -18.99
CA LEU A 153 -2.85 13.43 -19.12
C LEU A 153 -3.62 13.41 -17.79
N GLY A 154 -2.93 13.63 -16.66
CA GLY A 154 -3.53 13.64 -15.32
C GLY A 154 -3.12 12.49 -14.42
N MET A 155 -2.15 11.65 -14.81
CA MET A 155 -1.67 10.53 -13.99
C MET A 155 -1.23 10.99 -12.60
N ASP A 156 -1.55 10.19 -11.57
CA ASP A 156 -1.35 10.59 -10.17
C ASP A 156 -0.07 10.03 -9.57
N ALA A 157 0.35 8.83 -9.95
CA ALA A 157 1.42 8.11 -9.27
C ALA A 157 2.17 7.17 -10.21
N TRP A 158 3.34 6.71 -9.77
CA TRP A 158 4.27 5.91 -10.55
C TRP A 158 4.59 4.60 -9.88
N TRP A 159 4.42 3.50 -10.62
CA TRP A 159 4.91 2.19 -10.24
C TRP A 159 6.21 1.93 -10.99
N LEU A 160 7.34 2.12 -10.28
CA LEU A 160 8.69 1.95 -10.82
C LEU A 160 9.10 0.48 -10.69
N ASP A 161 8.66 -0.32 -11.64
CA ASP A 161 9.00 -1.72 -11.69
C ASP A 161 10.41 -1.94 -12.27
N SER A 162 11.04 -3.06 -11.95
CA SER A 162 12.37 -3.42 -12.45
C SER A 162 13.45 -2.36 -12.24
N THR A 163 13.44 -1.71 -11.09
CA THR A 163 14.39 -0.62 -10.76
C THR A 163 15.64 -1.08 -10.04
N GLU A 164 15.98 -2.36 -10.12
CA GLU A 164 17.26 -2.94 -9.66
C GLU A 164 18.45 -2.58 -10.58
N PRO A 165 18.43 -2.65 -11.93
CA PRO A 165 17.41 -3.16 -12.87
C PRO A 165 17.23 -4.67 -12.78
N ASP A 166 16.12 -5.18 -13.37
CA ASP A 166 15.88 -6.63 -13.43
C ASP A 166 17.10 -7.36 -14.00
N HIS A 167 17.64 -8.31 -13.25
CA HIS A 167 18.93 -8.91 -13.53
C HIS A 167 18.92 -10.44 -13.50
N MET A 168 17.77 -11.05 -13.69
CA MET A 168 17.68 -12.52 -13.72
C MET A 168 18.64 -13.18 -14.72
N ASP A 169 18.99 -12.45 -15.79
CA ASP A 169 19.88 -12.91 -16.84
C ASP A 169 21.24 -12.18 -16.87
N ILE A 170 21.51 -11.28 -15.89
CA ILE A 170 22.79 -10.57 -15.82
C ILE A 170 23.92 -11.57 -15.51
N LYS A 171 24.95 -11.55 -16.35
CA LYS A 171 26.18 -12.27 -16.15
C LYS A 171 27.19 -11.42 -15.39
N ASP A 172 28.18 -12.06 -14.76
CA ASP A 172 29.18 -11.32 -13.98
C ASP A 172 29.91 -10.25 -14.82
N GLN A 173 30.18 -10.52 -16.09
CA GLN A 173 30.80 -9.57 -17.02
C GLN A 173 29.92 -8.31 -17.27
N ASP A 174 28.59 -8.40 -17.17
CA ASP A 174 27.69 -7.29 -17.44
C ASP A 174 27.84 -6.18 -16.38
N PHE A 175 28.25 -6.54 -15.16
CA PHE A 175 28.58 -5.59 -14.13
C PHE A 175 29.79 -4.69 -14.44
N ASN A 176 30.59 -5.02 -15.45
CA ASN A 176 31.70 -4.18 -15.91
C ASN A 176 31.26 -3.08 -16.89
N THR A 177 29.98 -3.06 -17.27
CA THR A 177 29.40 -1.96 -18.06
C THR A 177 29.71 -0.62 -17.41
N GLN A 178 30.11 0.36 -18.24
CA GLN A 178 30.38 1.71 -17.75
C GLN A 178 29.10 2.50 -17.61
N THR A 179 28.98 3.21 -16.50
CA THR A 179 27.95 4.19 -16.21
C THR A 179 28.58 5.58 -16.12
N TYR A 180 27.77 6.61 -15.99
CA TYR A 180 28.23 7.99 -15.76
C TYR A 180 29.15 8.14 -14.55
N LEU A 181 28.96 7.30 -13.51
CA LEU A 181 29.79 7.31 -12.30
C LEU A 181 30.87 6.20 -12.26
N GLY A 182 31.16 5.56 -13.40
CA GLY A 182 32.13 4.48 -13.52
C GLY A 182 31.49 3.10 -13.71
N SER A 183 32.18 2.02 -13.34
CA SER A 183 31.68 0.66 -13.52
C SER A 183 30.36 0.42 -12.78
N PHE A 184 29.40 -0.22 -13.45
CA PHE A 184 28.13 -0.63 -12.84
C PHE A 184 28.33 -1.51 -11.60
N ARG A 185 29.34 -2.39 -11.61
CA ARG A 185 29.74 -3.19 -10.43
C ARG A 185 29.96 -2.35 -9.18
N ARG A 186 30.50 -1.15 -9.34
CA ARG A 186 30.78 -0.24 -8.22
C ARG A 186 29.55 0.44 -7.68
N VAL A 187 28.56 0.71 -8.52
CA VAL A 187 27.44 1.60 -8.21
C VAL A 187 26.06 0.93 -8.23
N HIS A 188 25.94 -0.33 -8.71
CA HIS A 188 24.65 -0.96 -9.02
C HIS A 188 23.63 -0.95 -7.86
N ASN A 189 24.07 -1.14 -6.63
CA ASN A 189 23.15 -1.12 -5.48
C ASN A 189 22.42 0.22 -5.30
N ALA A 190 23.01 1.33 -5.76
CA ALA A 190 22.39 2.65 -5.70
C ALA A 190 21.51 2.98 -6.92
N PHE A 191 21.33 2.03 -7.84
CA PHE A 191 20.50 2.22 -9.03
C PHE A 191 19.08 2.70 -8.68
N PRO A 192 18.33 2.05 -7.76
CA PRO A 192 16.99 2.48 -7.40
C PRO A 192 16.97 3.88 -6.77
N LEU A 193 17.98 4.21 -5.96
CA LEU A 193 18.09 5.54 -5.37
C LEU A 193 18.16 6.63 -6.44
N MET A 194 18.97 6.42 -7.48
CA MET A 194 19.17 7.40 -8.55
C MET A 194 17.99 7.48 -9.51
N SER A 195 17.35 6.35 -9.79
CA SER A 195 16.12 6.30 -10.58
C SER A 195 14.97 7.05 -9.89
N ASN A 196 14.72 6.76 -8.61
CA ASN A 196 13.69 7.43 -7.82
C ASN A 196 13.99 8.93 -7.65
N LYS A 197 15.25 9.29 -7.38
CA LYS A 197 15.70 10.70 -7.32
C LYS A 197 15.29 11.45 -8.58
N GLY A 198 15.56 10.88 -9.76
CA GLY A 198 15.25 11.53 -11.04
C GLY A 198 13.76 11.87 -11.16
N VAL A 199 12.88 10.90 -10.92
CA VAL A 199 11.44 11.13 -11.01
C VAL A 199 10.96 12.13 -9.96
N TYR A 200 11.38 11.96 -8.71
CA TYR A 200 10.96 12.83 -7.61
C TYR A 200 11.35 14.29 -7.82
N GLU A 201 12.63 14.56 -8.08
CA GLU A 201 13.13 15.94 -8.21
C GLU A 201 12.49 16.67 -9.40
N HIS A 202 12.30 15.97 -10.52
CA HIS A 202 11.70 16.56 -11.70
C HIS A 202 10.19 16.83 -11.53
N GLN A 203 9.45 15.92 -10.92
CA GLN A 203 8.03 16.16 -10.64
C GLN A 203 7.87 17.30 -9.64
N ARG A 204 8.70 17.37 -8.58
CA ARG A 204 8.71 18.48 -7.63
C ARG A 204 9.01 19.83 -8.30
N ALA A 205 9.95 19.84 -9.25
CA ALA A 205 10.24 21.04 -10.05
C ALA A 205 9.10 21.42 -10.99
N THR A 206 8.28 20.45 -11.41
CA THR A 206 7.15 20.67 -12.31
C THR A 206 5.95 21.27 -11.58
N THR A 207 5.61 20.79 -10.37
CA THR A 207 4.46 21.27 -9.60
C THR A 207 4.58 20.98 -8.10
N SER A 208 3.96 21.84 -7.30
CA SER A 208 3.73 21.62 -5.87
C SER A 208 2.28 21.20 -5.55
N ASP A 209 1.42 21.12 -6.56
CA ASP A 209 -0.02 20.88 -6.38
C ASP A 209 -0.38 19.39 -6.31
N LYS A 210 0.55 18.51 -6.69
CA LYS A 210 0.40 17.06 -6.65
C LYS A 210 1.60 16.42 -5.95
N ARG A 211 1.35 15.66 -4.87
CA ARG A 211 2.39 14.90 -4.19
C ARG A 211 2.97 13.81 -5.09
N VAL A 212 4.27 13.64 -5.02
CA VAL A 212 4.94 12.51 -5.67
C VAL A 212 4.63 11.25 -4.89
N PHE A 213 4.23 10.20 -5.59
CA PHE A 213 4.07 8.87 -5.04
C PHE A 213 4.79 7.86 -5.95
N LEU A 214 5.83 7.24 -5.43
CA LEU A 214 6.65 6.25 -6.13
C LEU A 214 6.53 4.91 -5.44
N LEU A 215 6.00 3.91 -6.12
CA LEU A 215 6.06 2.52 -5.70
C LEU A 215 7.18 1.83 -6.48
N THR A 216 8.22 1.35 -5.82
CA THR A 216 9.43 0.80 -6.45
C THR A 216 9.78 -0.59 -5.93
N ARG A 217 10.26 -1.47 -6.82
CA ARG A 217 10.58 -2.86 -6.46
C ARG A 217 11.85 -3.00 -5.61
N SER A 218 12.70 -2.01 -5.61
CA SER A 218 13.97 -2.04 -4.90
C SER A 218 14.27 -0.74 -4.18
N SER A 219 15.21 -0.78 -3.24
CA SER A 219 15.59 0.40 -2.49
C SER A 219 17.05 0.41 -2.08
N PHE A 220 17.52 1.60 -1.76
CA PHE A 220 18.83 1.86 -1.18
C PHE A 220 18.70 2.92 -0.08
N LEU A 221 19.61 2.91 0.89
CA LEU A 221 19.59 3.85 2.01
C LEU A 221 19.55 5.32 1.53
N GLY A 222 18.65 6.10 2.10
CA GLY A 222 18.40 7.48 1.70
C GLY A 222 17.26 7.67 0.70
N GLN A 223 16.73 6.59 0.12
CA GLN A 223 15.65 6.65 -0.87
C GLN A 223 14.32 7.16 -0.28
N GLN A 224 14.11 7.02 1.02
CA GLN A 224 12.92 7.51 1.72
C GLN A 224 12.69 9.03 1.54
N ARG A 225 13.75 9.81 1.24
CA ARG A 225 13.64 11.25 0.94
C ARG A 225 12.93 11.58 -0.37
N TYR A 226 12.76 10.58 -1.24
CA TYR A 226 12.20 10.76 -2.59
C TYR A 226 10.77 10.24 -2.71
N ALA A 227 9.98 10.31 -1.64
CA ALA A 227 8.58 9.82 -1.59
C ALA A 227 8.44 8.37 -2.09
N SER A 228 9.45 7.57 -1.84
CA SER A 228 9.58 6.20 -2.32
C SER A 228 8.96 5.22 -1.33
N HIS A 229 8.13 4.34 -1.85
CA HIS A 229 7.53 3.21 -1.17
C HIS A 229 8.02 1.94 -1.87
N SER A 230 8.50 0.96 -1.10
CA SER A 230 9.01 -0.28 -1.69
C SER A 230 8.02 -1.42 -1.49
N TRP A 231 7.91 -2.30 -2.49
CA TRP A 231 7.25 -3.59 -2.28
C TRP A 231 8.27 -4.72 -2.48
N SER A 232 7.91 -5.89 -2.00
CA SER A 232 8.82 -7.04 -1.96
C SER A 232 9.04 -7.75 -3.29
N GLY A 233 8.46 -7.26 -4.39
CA GLY A 233 8.55 -7.89 -5.71
C GLY A 233 7.63 -9.10 -5.87
N ASP A 234 7.93 -9.91 -6.87
CA ASP A 234 7.10 -11.01 -7.37
C ASP A 234 7.23 -12.26 -6.50
N VAL A 235 6.63 -12.24 -5.32
CA VAL A 235 6.72 -13.33 -4.37
C VAL A 235 5.67 -14.42 -4.62
N THR A 236 6.01 -15.67 -4.29
CA THR A 236 5.09 -16.79 -4.47
C THR A 236 4.00 -16.80 -3.39
N SER A 237 2.78 -17.15 -3.79
CA SER A 237 1.63 -17.35 -2.89
C SER A 237 1.84 -18.60 -2.03
N GLU A 238 2.52 -18.45 -0.91
CA GLU A 238 2.84 -19.53 0.04
C GLU A 238 2.87 -19.01 1.48
N TRP A 239 2.46 -19.84 2.44
CA TRP A 239 2.53 -19.52 3.87
C TRP A 239 3.96 -19.23 4.34
N SER A 240 4.92 -20.03 3.89
CA SER A 240 6.34 -19.85 4.22
C SER A 240 6.88 -18.52 3.69
N VAL A 241 6.41 -18.09 2.53
CA VAL A 241 6.77 -16.80 1.93
C VAL A 241 6.14 -15.67 2.72
N MET A 242 4.86 -15.76 3.07
CA MET A 242 4.19 -14.77 3.92
C MET A 242 4.95 -14.52 5.24
N ARG A 243 5.41 -15.59 5.92
CA ARG A 243 6.24 -15.47 7.14
C ARG A 243 7.54 -14.70 6.87
N LYS A 244 8.26 -15.05 5.80
CA LYS A 244 9.51 -14.34 5.42
C LYS A 244 9.28 -12.89 5.06
N GLN A 245 8.14 -12.60 4.43
CA GLN A 245 7.78 -11.23 4.06
C GLN A 245 7.52 -10.36 5.29
N LEU A 246 6.92 -10.92 6.34
CA LEU A 246 6.75 -10.19 7.60
C LEU A 246 8.10 -9.77 8.19
N ALA A 247 9.03 -10.71 8.32
CA ALA A 247 10.40 -10.41 8.77
C ALA A 247 11.10 -9.38 7.87
N ALA A 248 10.95 -9.49 6.54
CA ALA A 248 11.53 -8.56 5.58
C ALA A 248 11.04 -7.12 5.80
N GLY A 249 9.73 -6.91 5.94
CA GLY A 249 9.15 -5.58 6.20
C GLY A 249 9.64 -4.96 7.51
N LEU A 250 9.81 -5.77 8.56
CA LEU A 250 10.37 -5.31 9.83
C LEU A 250 11.85 -4.89 9.69
N ASN A 251 12.63 -5.64 8.90
CA ASN A 251 14.02 -5.27 8.61
C ASN A 251 14.13 -3.98 7.79
N TYR A 252 13.23 -3.74 6.85
CA TYR A 252 13.14 -2.47 6.13
C TYR A 252 12.94 -1.29 7.09
N ALA A 253 12.04 -1.45 8.06
CA ALA A 253 11.81 -0.43 9.08
C ALA A 253 13.06 -0.15 9.93
N LEU A 254 13.82 -1.18 10.31
CA LEU A 254 15.10 -1.04 11.03
C LEU A 254 16.17 -0.33 10.20
N CYS A 255 16.14 -0.47 8.88
CA CYS A 255 17.03 0.27 7.98
C CYS A 255 16.61 1.74 7.77
N GLY A 256 15.54 2.20 8.42
CA GLY A 256 15.03 3.57 8.28
C GLY A 256 14.24 3.81 7.00
N ILE A 257 13.73 2.75 6.36
CA ILE A 257 12.83 2.83 5.20
C ILE A 257 11.41 2.57 5.70
N PRO A 258 10.59 3.63 5.89
CA PRO A 258 9.35 3.54 6.67
C PRO A 258 8.16 2.97 5.91
N TYR A 259 8.22 2.96 4.56
CA TYR A 259 7.12 2.57 3.71
C TYR A 259 7.47 1.33 2.90
N TRP A 260 6.82 0.23 3.25
CA TRP A 260 7.00 -1.06 2.62
C TRP A 260 5.67 -1.81 2.56
N ASN A 261 5.51 -2.65 1.55
CA ASN A 261 4.37 -3.56 1.44
C ASN A 261 4.75 -4.83 0.66
N THR A 262 3.83 -5.77 0.65
CA THR A 262 3.88 -6.97 -0.20
C THR A 262 2.63 -7.04 -1.06
N ASP A 263 2.70 -7.77 -2.17
CA ASP A 263 1.52 -8.13 -2.94
C ASP A 263 0.64 -9.06 -2.09
N LEU A 264 -0.59 -8.62 -1.78
CA LEU A 264 -1.47 -9.34 -0.87
C LEU A 264 -1.91 -10.67 -1.48
N GLY A 265 -1.63 -11.75 -0.76
CA GLY A 265 -1.87 -13.11 -1.24
C GLY A 265 -0.73 -13.69 -2.09
N GLY A 266 0.36 -12.93 -2.32
CA GLY A 266 1.49 -13.27 -3.18
C GLY A 266 1.22 -12.99 -4.65
N PHE A 267 2.28 -12.83 -5.45
CA PHE A 267 2.20 -12.51 -6.87
C PHE A 267 2.00 -13.76 -7.73
N PHE A 268 2.76 -14.84 -7.51
CA PHE A 268 2.63 -16.09 -8.26
C PHE A 268 1.79 -17.12 -7.52
N ALA A 269 0.60 -17.43 -8.02
CA ALA A 269 -0.32 -18.43 -7.44
C ALA A 269 -0.12 -19.86 -8.01
N TRP A 270 1.08 -20.22 -8.45
CA TRP A 270 1.38 -21.54 -9.06
C TRP A 270 1.02 -22.71 -8.15
N ARG A 271 1.24 -22.57 -6.86
CA ARG A 271 0.88 -23.59 -5.84
C ARG A 271 -0.62 -23.89 -5.80
N TYR A 272 -1.43 -23.03 -6.38
CA TYR A 272 -2.88 -23.12 -6.42
C TYR A 272 -3.38 -23.28 -7.86
N ASN A 273 -2.52 -23.80 -8.78
CA ASN A 273 -2.81 -23.96 -10.21
C ASN A 273 -3.24 -22.66 -10.90
N ASN A 274 -2.78 -21.50 -10.43
CA ASN A 274 -3.24 -20.17 -10.89
C ASN A 274 -4.77 -20.04 -10.91
N ASN A 275 -5.44 -20.65 -9.94
CA ASN A 275 -6.90 -20.70 -9.88
C ASN A 275 -7.39 -19.93 -8.65
N VAL A 276 -8.00 -18.78 -8.88
CA VAL A 276 -8.59 -17.94 -7.83
C VAL A 276 -9.71 -18.67 -7.06
N ASN A 277 -10.39 -19.65 -7.67
CA ASN A 277 -11.44 -20.44 -7.02
C ASN A 277 -10.88 -21.57 -6.11
N ASN A 278 -9.55 -21.74 -6.02
CA ASN A 278 -8.97 -22.68 -5.10
C ASN A 278 -9.21 -22.25 -3.65
N ILE A 279 -9.98 -23.01 -2.89
CA ILE A 279 -10.40 -22.61 -1.54
C ILE A 279 -9.21 -22.47 -0.55
N ALA A 280 -8.12 -23.21 -0.78
CA ALA A 280 -6.90 -23.05 0.03
C ALA A 280 -6.16 -21.74 -0.28
N TYR A 281 -6.26 -21.24 -1.51
CA TYR A 281 -5.78 -19.91 -1.85
C TYR A 281 -6.64 -18.82 -1.20
N HIS A 282 -7.96 -19.03 -1.08
CA HIS A 282 -8.84 -18.09 -0.37
C HIS A 282 -8.36 -17.85 1.07
N GLU A 283 -8.01 -18.91 1.83
CA GLU A 283 -7.52 -18.72 3.20
C GLU A 283 -6.19 -17.95 3.24
N LEU A 284 -5.22 -18.32 2.39
CA LEU A 284 -3.95 -17.60 2.31
C LEU A 284 -4.17 -16.13 1.98
N HIS A 285 -5.00 -15.85 0.95
CA HIS A 285 -5.27 -14.48 0.54
C HIS A 285 -5.97 -13.68 1.63
N VAL A 286 -7.00 -14.24 2.28
CA VAL A 286 -7.70 -13.59 3.39
C VAL A 286 -6.73 -13.25 4.54
N ARG A 287 -5.88 -14.19 4.95
CA ARG A 287 -4.92 -13.96 6.04
C ARG A 287 -3.86 -12.92 5.67
N TRP A 288 -3.38 -12.95 4.44
CA TRP A 288 -2.45 -11.96 3.94
C TRP A 288 -3.09 -10.57 3.80
N TYR A 289 -4.34 -10.53 3.36
CA TYR A 289 -5.13 -9.31 3.24
C TYR A 289 -5.43 -8.66 4.61
N GLN A 290 -5.76 -9.47 5.61
CA GLN A 290 -5.90 -9.02 7.01
C GLN A 290 -4.61 -8.32 7.49
N TRP A 291 -3.46 -8.91 7.21
CA TRP A 291 -2.18 -8.27 7.48
C TRP A 291 -1.97 -7.00 6.66
N GLY A 292 -2.43 -6.96 5.43
CA GLY A 292 -2.35 -5.80 4.54
C GLY A 292 -2.92 -4.51 5.11
N VAL A 293 -3.97 -4.60 5.94
CA VAL A 293 -4.54 -3.44 6.66
C VAL A 293 -3.51 -2.72 7.51
N PHE A 294 -2.55 -3.46 8.05
CA PHE A 294 -1.48 -2.99 8.93
C PHE A 294 -0.11 -2.94 8.24
N GLN A 295 -0.11 -2.81 6.92
CA GLN A 295 1.04 -2.39 6.13
C GLN A 295 0.91 -0.91 5.77
N PRO A 296 2.02 -0.19 5.54
CA PRO A 296 1.96 1.22 5.10
C PRO A 296 1.13 1.43 3.85
N ILE A 297 1.26 0.55 2.85
CA ILE A 297 0.44 0.51 1.64
C ILE A 297 -0.34 -0.81 1.63
N MET A 298 -1.66 -0.72 1.39
CA MET A 298 -2.53 -1.88 1.20
C MET A 298 -2.84 -2.03 -0.28
N ARG A 299 -2.24 -3.03 -0.94
CA ARG A 299 -2.34 -3.23 -2.38
C ARG A 299 -2.55 -4.71 -2.73
N SER A 300 -3.61 -5.02 -3.47
CA SER A 300 -3.80 -6.31 -4.12
C SER A 300 -3.16 -6.30 -5.51
N HIS A 301 -2.34 -7.30 -5.80
CA HIS A 301 -1.70 -7.50 -7.09
C HIS A 301 -1.32 -8.96 -7.28
N ASN A 302 -1.44 -9.47 -8.52
CA ASN A 302 -1.12 -10.85 -8.84
C ASN A 302 -0.77 -11.00 -10.32
N SER A 303 -0.10 -12.09 -10.67
CA SER A 303 0.24 -12.46 -12.04
C SER A 303 -0.97 -13.01 -12.78
N SER A 304 -1.15 -12.58 -14.04
CA SER A 304 -2.15 -13.19 -14.95
C SER A 304 -1.94 -14.72 -15.05
N PRO A 305 -3.01 -15.54 -15.13
CA PRO A 305 -4.42 -15.16 -15.34
C PRO A 305 -5.21 -14.91 -14.04
N VAL A 306 -4.59 -14.90 -12.87
CA VAL A 306 -5.30 -14.72 -11.60
C VAL A 306 -5.66 -13.24 -11.43
N ALA A 307 -6.92 -12.98 -11.12
CA ALA A 307 -7.39 -11.67 -10.69
C ALA A 307 -7.72 -11.74 -9.18
N VAL A 308 -7.29 -10.75 -8.42
CA VAL A 308 -7.41 -10.74 -6.94
C VAL A 308 -8.27 -9.60 -6.42
N GLU A 309 -9.19 -9.13 -7.25
CA GLU A 309 -10.26 -8.24 -6.79
C GLU A 309 -11.14 -8.97 -5.79
N ILE A 310 -11.62 -8.30 -4.74
CA ILE A 310 -12.31 -9.00 -3.63
C ILE A 310 -13.52 -9.82 -4.09
N TYR A 311 -14.22 -9.39 -5.13
CA TYR A 311 -15.36 -10.10 -5.69
C TYR A 311 -14.99 -11.35 -6.50
N GLN A 312 -13.70 -11.61 -6.73
CA GLN A 312 -13.21 -12.88 -7.29
C GLN A 312 -13.15 -13.98 -6.22
N PHE A 313 -13.18 -13.62 -4.96
CA PHE A 313 -13.18 -14.54 -3.83
C PHE A 313 -14.59 -14.89 -3.33
N GLY A 314 -15.63 -14.53 -4.07
CA GLY A 314 -17.01 -14.81 -3.74
C GLY A 314 -17.89 -13.56 -3.70
N LYS A 315 -18.99 -13.65 -2.98
CA LYS A 315 -20.01 -12.60 -2.82
C LYS A 315 -20.39 -12.44 -1.35
N LYS A 316 -21.18 -11.46 -1.03
CA LYS A 316 -21.71 -11.24 0.32
C LYS A 316 -22.38 -12.52 0.85
N GLY A 317 -21.96 -12.96 2.04
CA GLY A 317 -22.32 -14.21 2.69
C GLY A 317 -21.29 -15.33 2.53
N ASP A 318 -20.34 -15.21 1.60
CA ASP A 318 -19.21 -16.12 1.51
C ASP A 318 -18.11 -15.68 2.48
N TRP A 319 -17.57 -16.58 3.28
CA TRP A 319 -16.63 -16.26 4.35
C TRP A 319 -15.38 -15.51 3.86
N SER A 320 -14.89 -15.84 2.67
CA SER A 320 -13.72 -15.19 2.07
C SER A 320 -14.02 -13.74 1.70
N TYR A 321 -15.13 -13.51 0.97
CA TYR A 321 -15.56 -12.17 0.60
C TYR A 321 -15.85 -11.29 1.85
N ASP A 322 -16.63 -11.82 2.80
CA ASP A 322 -17.02 -11.08 4.00
C ASP A 322 -15.80 -10.67 4.84
N ALA A 323 -14.79 -11.55 4.93
CA ALA A 323 -13.54 -11.23 5.62
C ALA A 323 -12.76 -10.13 4.90
N LEU A 324 -12.64 -10.19 3.56
CA LEU A 324 -11.95 -9.15 2.77
C LEU A 324 -12.67 -7.79 2.87
N GLU A 325 -13.99 -7.77 2.75
CA GLU A 325 -14.80 -6.56 2.90
C GLU A 325 -14.65 -5.95 4.30
N LYS A 326 -14.76 -6.75 5.35
CA LYS A 326 -14.57 -6.33 6.75
C LYS A 326 -13.23 -5.61 6.96
N TYR A 327 -12.14 -6.18 6.49
CA TYR A 327 -10.81 -5.61 6.67
C TYR A 327 -10.54 -4.41 5.76
N THR A 328 -11.17 -4.34 4.60
CA THR A 328 -11.14 -3.13 3.78
C THR A 328 -11.81 -1.97 4.54
N HIS A 329 -13.00 -2.17 5.09
CA HIS A 329 -13.67 -1.15 5.90
C HIS A 329 -12.83 -0.77 7.13
N LEU A 330 -12.21 -1.74 7.83
CA LEU A 330 -11.34 -1.46 8.97
C LEU A 330 -10.19 -0.53 8.58
N ARG A 331 -9.53 -0.75 7.43
CA ARG A 331 -8.46 0.14 6.94
C ARG A 331 -8.92 1.59 6.85
N TYR A 332 -10.11 1.81 6.31
CA TYR A 332 -10.65 3.17 6.14
C TYR A 332 -11.07 3.82 7.45
N ARG A 333 -11.54 3.04 8.41
CA ARG A 333 -11.79 3.53 9.78
C ARG A 333 -10.52 4.02 10.48
N LEU A 334 -9.39 3.41 10.17
CA LEU A 334 -8.09 3.75 10.74
C LEU A 334 -7.39 4.91 10.04
N LEU A 335 -7.93 5.48 8.96
CA LEU A 335 -7.27 6.56 8.19
C LEU A 335 -6.85 7.76 9.03
N PRO A 336 -7.64 8.30 9.97
CA PRO A 336 -7.18 9.41 10.81
C PRO A 336 -5.95 9.05 11.65
N TYR A 337 -5.88 7.81 12.13
CA TYR A 337 -4.72 7.28 12.85
C TYR A 337 -3.51 7.11 11.92
N ILE A 338 -3.72 6.46 10.77
CA ILE A 338 -2.66 6.17 9.80
C ILE A 338 -2.06 7.47 9.26
N TYR A 339 -2.89 8.43 8.89
CA TYR A 339 -2.45 9.72 8.34
C TYR A 339 -1.65 10.53 9.37
N SER A 340 -2.11 10.56 10.62
CA SER A 340 -1.38 11.20 11.72
C SER A 340 -0.07 10.50 12.04
N THR A 341 -0.03 9.16 11.97
CA THR A 341 1.21 8.38 12.14
C THR A 341 2.18 8.64 10.98
N SER A 342 1.67 8.79 9.75
CA SER A 342 2.50 9.17 8.59
C SER A 342 3.10 10.58 8.75
N TRP A 343 2.40 11.50 9.40
CA TRP A 343 2.98 12.79 9.78
C TRP A 343 4.16 12.64 10.75
N GLU A 344 4.08 11.71 11.71
CA GLU A 344 5.24 11.43 12.59
C GLU A 344 6.42 10.85 11.82
N VAL A 345 6.18 10.03 10.79
CA VAL A 345 7.25 9.56 9.90
C VAL A 345 7.95 10.73 9.24
N THR A 346 7.21 11.65 8.66
CA THR A 346 7.75 12.82 7.95
C THR A 346 8.42 13.82 8.88
N SER A 347 7.79 14.15 10.01
CA SER A 347 8.23 15.24 10.90
C SER A 347 9.22 14.82 11.98
N LYS A 348 9.27 13.53 12.34
CA LYS A 348 10.07 13.01 13.47
C LYS A 348 10.91 11.79 13.09
N ALA A 349 11.02 11.46 11.79
CA ALA A 349 11.72 10.26 11.32
C ALA A 349 11.20 8.96 11.99
N GLY A 350 9.89 8.87 12.20
CA GLY A 350 9.23 7.71 12.77
C GLY A 350 9.12 6.53 11.81
N SER A 351 8.50 5.45 12.27
CA SER A 351 8.17 4.29 11.44
C SER A 351 6.75 3.81 11.73
N ILE A 352 6.04 3.34 10.70
CA ILE A 352 4.68 2.79 10.85
C ILE A 352 4.74 1.34 11.27
N MET A 353 5.45 0.47 10.51
CA MET A 353 5.77 -0.89 10.94
C MET A 353 6.99 -0.83 11.85
N ARG A 354 6.86 -1.37 13.05
CA ARG A 354 7.89 -1.26 14.08
C ARG A 354 8.17 -2.63 14.69
N PRO A 355 9.36 -3.22 14.48
CA PRO A 355 9.75 -4.43 15.22
C PRO A 355 9.60 -4.20 16.72
N LEU A 356 9.16 -5.20 17.46
CA LEU A 356 8.87 -5.06 18.89
C LEU A 356 10.08 -4.57 19.70
N MET A 357 11.28 -4.92 19.30
CA MET A 357 12.52 -4.45 19.93
C MET A 357 12.68 -2.92 19.95
N MET A 358 12.05 -2.20 19.01
CA MET A 358 12.10 -0.72 18.98
C MET A 358 11.33 -0.10 20.15
N ASP A 359 10.24 -0.72 20.57
CA ASP A 359 9.34 -0.22 21.61
C ASP A 359 9.54 -0.92 22.97
N PHE A 360 10.10 -2.13 22.97
CA PHE A 360 10.31 -2.98 24.15
C PHE A 360 11.76 -3.51 24.23
N PRO A 361 12.81 -2.64 24.21
CA PRO A 361 14.21 -3.08 24.14
C PRO A 361 14.70 -3.84 25.39
N LYS A 362 13.95 -3.78 26.50
CA LYS A 362 14.28 -4.50 27.75
C LYS A 362 13.67 -5.89 27.81
N ASP A 363 12.74 -6.20 26.94
CA ASP A 363 12.12 -7.53 26.84
C ASP A 363 12.95 -8.40 25.90
N LYS A 364 13.73 -9.32 26.49
CA LYS A 364 14.63 -10.20 25.72
C LYS A 364 13.89 -11.11 24.74
N LYS A 365 12.61 -11.41 24.99
CA LYS A 365 11.81 -12.31 24.16
C LYS A 365 11.44 -11.70 22.80
N VAL A 366 11.46 -10.37 22.68
CA VAL A 366 11.08 -9.67 21.45
C VAL A 366 12.26 -9.32 20.53
N LEU A 367 13.50 -9.61 20.92
CA LEU A 367 14.68 -9.20 20.14
C LEU A 367 14.72 -9.82 18.73
N ASP A 368 14.30 -11.09 18.62
CA ASP A 368 14.25 -11.83 17.37
C ASP A 368 12.80 -12.15 16.93
N MET A 369 11.81 -11.38 17.44
CA MET A 369 10.40 -11.62 17.14
C MET A 369 10.07 -11.17 15.71
N ASP A 370 9.76 -12.13 14.85
CA ASP A 370 9.43 -11.94 13.44
C ASP A 370 7.96 -12.27 13.09
N THR A 371 7.16 -12.61 14.11
CA THR A 371 5.77 -13.05 13.93
C THR A 371 4.73 -11.97 14.21
N GLU A 372 5.15 -10.91 14.90
CA GLU A 372 4.28 -9.83 15.35
C GLU A 372 5.07 -8.53 15.52
N TYR A 373 4.37 -7.39 15.46
CA TYR A 373 5.01 -6.08 15.45
C TYR A 373 4.05 -4.99 15.92
N MET A 374 4.58 -3.78 16.18
CA MET A 374 3.76 -2.59 16.43
C MET A 374 3.42 -1.89 15.11
N PHE A 375 2.15 -1.58 14.89
CA PHE A 375 1.69 -0.68 13.84
C PHE A 375 1.43 0.71 14.45
N GLY A 376 2.28 1.66 14.11
CA GLY A 376 2.44 2.86 14.92
C GLY A 376 2.93 2.49 16.33
N ARG A 377 2.56 3.30 17.33
CA ARG A 377 2.94 3.05 18.73
C ARG A 377 1.87 2.34 19.55
N ASN A 378 0.70 2.11 18.98
CA ASN A 378 -0.51 1.75 19.70
C ASN A 378 -0.97 0.32 19.45
N PHE A 379 -0.87 -0.18 18.21
CA PHE A 379 -1.35 -1.50 17.84
C PHE A 379 -0.24 -2.55 17.86
N LEU A 380 -0.46 -3.63 18.58
CA LEU A 380 0.27 -4.90 18.42
C LEU A 380 -0.51 -5.76 17.41
N VAL A 381 0.14 -6.14 16.33
CA VAL A 381 -0.46 -6.90 15.23
C VAL A 381 0.23 -8.26 15.12
N ARG A 382 -0.55 -9.33 15.14
CA ARG A 382 -0.08 -10.72 14.99
C ARG A 382 -0.76 -11.37 13.79
N PRO A 383 -0.19 -11.27 12.57
CA PRO A 383 -0.74 -11.94 11.39
C PRO A 383 -0.84 -13.45 11.59
N VAL A 384 -1.92 -14.06 11.13
CA VAL A 384 -2.05 -15.53 11.12
C VAL A 384 -1.34 -16.04 9.87
N THR A 385 -0.29 -16.81 10.07
CA THR A 385 0.64 -17.22 9.01
C THR A 385 0.63 -18.71 8.72
N ASP A 386 -0.43 -19.39 9.15
CA ASP A 386 -0.64 -20.83 8.97
C ASP A 386 -2.04 -21.14 8.45
N SER A 387 -2.15 -22.22 7.67
CA SER A 387 -3.42 -22.73 7.19
C SER A 387 -4.15 -23.47 8.31
N LEU A 388 -5.27 -22.92 8.75
CA LEU A 388 -6.08 -23.47 9.84
C LEU A 388 -7.40 -24.10 9.35
N TYR A 389 -7.96 -23.55 8.28
CA TYR A 389 -9.32 -23.85 7.81
C TYR A 389 -9.39 -24.54 6.46
N THR A 390 -8.26 -24.65 5.78
CA THR A 390 -8.16 -25.28 4.47
C THR A 390 -6.94 -26.20 4.38
N TRP A 391 -6.84 -26.95 3.31
CA TRP A 391 -5.66 -27.72 2.98
C TRP A 391 -5.65 -28.05 1.48
N GLN A 392 -4.49 -28.42 0.95
CA GLN A 392 -4.36 -28.89 -0.43
C GLN A 392 -4.00 -30.36 -0.49
N ASP A 393 -4.55 -31.08 -1.47
CA ASP A 393 -4.12 -32.44 -1.81
C ASP A 393 -2.84 -32.42 -2.70
N LYS A 394 -2.33 -33.61 -3.02
CA LYS A 394 -1.15 -33.76 -3.89
C LYS A 394 -1.36 -33.24 -5.33
N LYS A 395 -2.60 -33.09 -5.76
CA LYS A 395 -2.97 -32.55 -7.08
C LYS A 395 -3.24 -31.05 -7.05
N GLN A 396 -2.93 -30.40 -5.92
CA GLN A 396 -3.15 -28.97 -5.67
C GLN A 396 -4.63 -28.53 -5.71
N ASN A 397 -5.57 -29.46 -5.45
CA ASN A 397 -6.94 -29.09 -5.20
C ASN A 397 -7.10 -28.63 -3.75
N GLY A 398 -7.78 -27.51 -3.56
CA GLY A 398 -8.07 -26.95 -2.26
C GLY A 398 -9.31 -27.60 -1.63
N HIS A 399 -9.25 -27.87 -0.33
CA HIS A 399 -10.32 -28.45 0.47
C HIS A 399 -10.57 -27.62 1.72
N GLN A 400 -11.83 -27.50 2.10
CA GLN A 400 -12.22 -26.82 3.33
C GLN A 400 -12.36 -27.81 4.47
N LYS A 401 -11.83 -27.46 5.64
CA LYS A 401 -12.05 -28.18 6.89
C LYS A 401 -13.39 -27.75 7.52
N ASP A 402 -13.75 -28.42 8.60
CA ASP A 402 -14.87 -28.02 9.43
C ASP A 402 -14.62 -26.64 10.08
N MET A 403 -15.29 -25.61 9.58
CA MET A 403 -15.13 -24.22 10.05
C MET A 403 -15.67 -24.00 11.48
N SER A 404 -16.46 -24.95 12.02
CA SER A 404 -16.92 -24.88 13.42
C SER A 404 -15.79 -25.16 14.43
N LYS A 405 -14.69 -25.80 13.97
CA LYS A 405 -13.50 -26.04 14.77
C LYS A 405 -12.56 -24.86 14.68
N ILE A 406 -12.66 -23.96 15.67
CA ILE A 406 -11.90 -22.72 15.68
C ILE A 406 -10.40 -22.98 15.84
N GLY A 407 -9.61 -22.50 14.88
CA GLY A 407 -8.15 -22.55 14.93
C GLY A 407 -7.58 -21.58 15.96
N LYS A 408 -6.34 -21.86 16.42
CA LYS A 408 -5.63 -21.02 17.39
C LYS A 408 -4.25 -20.65 16.88
N THR A 409 -3.75 -19.51 17.35
CA THR A 409 -2.37 -19.07 17.13
C THR A 409 -1.79 -18.50 18.42
N ASP A 410 -0.47 -18.64 18.58
CA ASP A 410 0.23 -18.06 19.71
C ASP A 410 0.45 -16.57 19.48
N VAL A 411 0.23 -15.78 20.53
CA VAL A 411 0.50 -14.34 20.57
C VAL A 411 1.32 -14.04 21.81
N TYR A 412 2.41 -13.32 21.64
CA TYR A 412 3.18 -12.82 22.77
C TYR A 412 2.78 -11.37 23.06
N LEU A 413 2.39 -11.09 24.28
CA LEU A 413 2.16 -9.72 24.75
C LEU A 413 3.44 -9.20 25.39
N PRO A 414 4.15 -8.20 24.78
CA PRO A 414 5.40 -7.70 25.32
C PRO A 414 5.31 -7.21 26.76
N GLN A 415 6.37 -7.49 27.53
CA GLN A 415 6.50 -7.06 28.92
C GLN A 415 6.65 -5.54 29.02
N GLY A 416 6.15 -4.96 30.10
CA GLY A 416 6.26 -3.52 30.38
C GLY A 416 5.05 -2.70 29.91
N ALA A 417 4.01 -3.37 29.45
CA ALA A 417 2.72 -2.76 29.15
C ALA A 417 1.57 -3.71 29.48
N ARG A 418 0.39 -3.17 29.70
CA ARG A 418 -0.87 -3.91 29.61
C ARG A 418 -1.44 -3.76 28.21
N TRP A 419 -2.23 -4.74 27.78
CA TRP A 419 -2.74 -4.84 26.43
C TRP A 419 -4.26 -5.03 26.47
N ILE A 420 -4.95 -4.40 25.57
CA ILE A 420 -6.41 -4.49 25.45
C ILE A 420 -6.70 -5.17 24.10
N ASP A 421 -7.36 -6.33 24.15
CA ASP A 421 -7.79 -7.03 22.95
C ASP A 421 -8.73 -6.12 22.15
N PHE A 422 -8.32 -5.80 20.91
CA PHE A 422 -9.06 -4.88 20.04
C PHE A 422 -10.50 -5.34 19.79
N TRP A 423 -10.71 -6.65 19.68
CA TRP A 423 -12.01 -7.23 19.33
C TRP A 423 -12.97 -7.31 20.50
N THR A 424 -12.46 -7.57 21.69
CA THR A 424 -13.29 -7.84 22.87
C THR A 424 -13.27 -6.75 23.94
N GLY A 425 -12.25 -5.89 23.94
CA GLY A 425 -12.03 -4.90 24.99
C GLY A 425 -11.42 -5.47 26.27
N GLN A 426 -11.09 -6.77 26.32
CA GLN A 426 -10.49 -7.42 27.49
C GLN A 426 -9.06 -6.91 27.72
N THR A 427 -8.75 -6.54 28.96
CA THR A 427 -7.41 -6.15 29.38
C THR A 427 -6.59 -7.35 29.83
N LEU A 428 -5.33 -7.42 29.38
CA LEU A 428 -4.40 -8.49 29.63
C LEU A 428 -3.04 -7.92 30.07
N GLU A 429 -2.35 -8.63 30.95
CA GLU A 429 -0.99 -8.28 31.37
C GLU A 429 0.03 -8.65 30.29
N GLY A 430 1.08 -7.83 30.15
CA GLY A 430 2.22 -8.17 29.30
C GLY A 430 3.15 -9.21 29.92
N GLY A 431 4.14 -9.67 29.13
CA GLY A 431 5.12 -10.68 29.54
C GLY A 431 4.61 -12.12 29.41
N GLN A 432 3.53 -12.36 28.69
CA GLN A 432 2.94 -13.69 28.54
C GLN A 432 2.66 -14.06 27.09
N THR A 433 2.63 -15.35 26.79
CA THR A 433 2.15 -15.91 25.53
C THR A 433 0.73 -16.47 25.74
N LEU A 434 -0.16 -16.11 24.85
CA LEU A 434 -1.55 -16.58 24.82
C LEU A 434 -1.77 -17.51 23.63
N GLN A 435 -2.66 -18.49 23.77
CA GLN A 435 -3.29 -19.14 22.63
C GLN A 435 -4.60 -18.42 22.29
N ARG A 436 -4.57 -17.62 21.20
CA ARG A 436 -5.73 -16.85 20.74
C ARG A 436 -6.53 -17.63 19.72
N GLU A 437 -7.81 -17.77 19.93
CA GLU A 437 -8.75 -18.27 18.92
C GLU A 437 -8.84 -17.28 17.77
N VAL A 438 -8.75 -17.81 16.53
CA VAL A 438 -8.70 -16.98 15.30
C VAL A 438 -9.70 -17.50 14.26
N PRO A 439 -11.01 -17.29 14.46
CA PRO A 439 -11.97 -17.48 13.39
C PRO A 439 -11.44 -16.83 12.11
N ILE A 440 -11.92 -17.27 10.95
CA ILE A 440 -11.34 -16.83 9.66
C ILE A 440 -11.38 -15.31 9.47
N ASP A 441 -12.35 -14.63 10.07
CA ASP A 441 -12.52 -13.19 10.04
C ASP A 441 -11.82 -12.44 11.19
N ILE A 442 -11.04 -13.14 12.03
CA ILE A 442 -10.31 -12.54 13.16
C ILE A 442 -8.81 -12.74 13.00
N MET A 443 -8.07 -11.64 12.97
CA MET A 443 -6.62 -11.59 13.17
C MET A 443 -6.36 -11.00 14.58
N PRO A 444 -5.45 -11.57 15.38
CA PRO A 444 -5.10 -11.00 16.68
C PRO A 444 -4.57 -9.57 16.56
N ILE A 445 -5.23 -8.66 17.22
CA ILE A 445 -4.88 -7.24 17.33
C ILE A 445 -5.06 -6.83 18.78
N TYR A 446 -4.04 -6.24 19.36
CA TYR A 446 -4.09 -5.69 20.70
C TYR A 446 -3.71 -4.23 20.69
N VAL A 447 -4.30 -3.45 21.57
CA VAL A 447 -3.97 -2.04 21.72
C VAL A 447 -3.26 -1.86 23.05
N ARG A 448 -2.14 -1.15 23.03
CA ARG A 448 -1.38 -0.84 24.23
C ARG A 448 -2.24 -0.01 25.18
N ALA A 449 -2.30 -0.38 26.46
CA ALA A 449 -2.94 0.45 27.47
C ALA A 449 -2.26 1.83 27.52
N GLY A 450 -3.05 2.88 27.67
CA GLY A 450 -2.58 4.24 27.49
C GLY A 450 -2.49 4.63 26.00
N SER A 451 -3.50 4.31 25.22
CA SER A 451 -3.62 4.70 23.81
C SER A 451 -4.88 5.51 23.54
N ILE A 452 -4.79 6.43 22.58
CA ILE A 452 -5.91 7.18 22.04
C ILE A 452 -5.96 6.92 20.53
N LEU A 453 -7.09 6.40 20.04
CA LEU A 453 -7.29 6.09 18.64
C LEU A 453 -8.45 6.91 18.06
N PRO A 454 -8.20 7.80 17.09
CA PRO A 454 -9.26 8.41 16.32
C PRO A 454 -9.84 7.39 15.34
N TRP A 455 -11.15 7.23 15.40
CA TRP A 455 -11.92 6.31 14.56
C TRP A 455 -12.69 7.09 13.51
N GLY A 456 -12.35 6.88 12.25
CA GLY A 456 -12.89 7.61 11.10
C GLY A 456 -14.29 7.17 10.69
N PRO A 457 -14.96 7.93 9.81
CA PRO A 457 -16.28 7.59 9.29
C PRO A 457 -16.22 6.39 8.34
N ALA A 458 -17.36 5.71 8.12
CA ALA A 458 -17.53 4.79 7.01
C ALA A 458 -17.58 5.57 5.70
N VAL A 459 -16.73 5.17 4.74
CA VAL A 459 -16.55 5.86 3.46
C VAL A 459 -16.31 4.86 2.33
N GLN A 460 -16.50 5.30 1.08
CA GLN A 460 -16.14 4.56 -0.13
C GLN A 460 -14.79 5.00 -0.72
N TYR A 461 -14.31 6.18 -0.32
CA TYR A 461 -12.98 6.71 -0.64
C TYR A 461 -12.54 7.68 0.47
N SER A 462 -11.26 7.89 0.62
CA SER A 462 -10.67 8.59 1.79
C SER A 462 -11.18 10.01 2.02
N THR A 463 -11.57 10.72 0.96
CA THR A 463 -12.02 12.12 1.00
C THR A 463 -13.55 12.28 0.95
N GLU A 464 -14.32 11.18 0.99
CA GLU A 464 -15.79 11.22 0.89
C GLU A 464 -16.43 12.04 2.02
N LYS A 465 -15.91 11.89 3.23
CA LYS A 465 -16.41 12.60 4.40
C LYS A 465 -15.28 13.30 5.13
N LYS A 466 -15.54 14.51 5.56
CA LYS A 466 -14.62 15.22 6.46
C LYS A 466 -14.62 14.57 7.83
N TRP A 467 -13.53 14.77 8.59
CA TRP A 467 -13.40 14.28 9.97
C TRP A 467 -14.05 15.25 10.96
N ASP A 468 -15.27 15.66 10.64
CA ASP A 468 -16.06 16.60 11.44
C ASP A 468 -16.81 15.94 12.61
N ASN A 469 -16.90 14.61 12.59
CA ASN A 469 -17.53 13.79 13.62
C ASN A 469 -16.69 12.53 13.85
N LEU A 470 -15.65 12.64 14.70
CA LEU A 470 -14.75 11.52 15.02
C LEU A 470 -15.13 10.86 16.34
N THR A 471 -15.09 9.54 16.39
CA THR A 471 -15.06 8.79 17.65
C THR A 471 -13.62 8.68 18.14
N ILE A 472 -13.37 9.06 19.37
CA ILE A 472 -12.09 8.95 20.06
C ILE A 472 -12.18 7.79 21.03
N ARG A 473 -11.51 6.69 20.70
CA ARG A 473 -11.41 5.50 21.54
C ARG A 473 -10.21 5.64 22.47
N ILE A 474 -10.46 5.64 23.77
CA ILE A 474 -9.45 5.75 24.82
C ILE A 474 -9.25 4.36 25.41
N TYR A 475 -8.06 3.84 25.31
CA TYR A 475 -7.66 2.54 25.87
C TYR A 475 -6.98 2.80 27.22
N PRO A 476 -7.70 2.60 28.35
CA PRO A 476 -7.24 3.02 29.67
C PRO A 476 -6.11 2.14 30.19
N GLY A 477 -5.57 2.53 31.36
CA GLY A 477 -4.57 1.75 32.06
C GLY A 477 -3.17 2.37 32.11
N ALA A 478 -2.98 3.47 31.39
CA ALA A 478 -1.83 4.37 31.49
C ALA A 478 -2.20 5.73 30.87
N ASN A 479 -1.39 6.76 31.14
CA ASN A 479 -1.53 8.04 30.47
C ASN A 479 -1.23 7.89 28.97
N ALA A 480 -1.90 8.70 28.15
CA ALA A 480 -1.76 8.66 26.70
C ALA A 480 -1.68 10.05 26.08
N GLU A 481 -1.01 10.13 24.96
CA GLU A 481 -1.03 11.31 24.09
C GLU A 481 -1.15 10.85 22.63
N PHE A 482 -1.96 11.59 21.85
CA PHE A 482 -2.09 11.43 20.42
C PHE A 482 -2.27 12.79 19.75
N THR A 483 -1.57 13.02 18.66
CA THR A 483 -1.71 14.25 17.87
C THR A 483 -2.41 13.94 16.54
N LEU A 484 -3.62 14.43 16.38
CA LEU A 484 -4.36 14.39 15.13
C LEU A 484 -3.77 15.43 14.18
N TYR A 485 -3.35 15.00 13.00
CA TYR A 485 -2.79 15.83 11.95
C TYR A 485 -3.75 15.93 10.77
N GLU A 486 -3.87 17.12 10.19
CA GLU A 486 -4.68 17.38 8.98
C GLU A 486 -4.03 18.47 8.13
N ASP A 487 -4.15 18.34 6.80
CA ASP A 487 -3.68 19.29 5.80
C ASP A 487 -4.58 19.29 4.56
N GLU A 488 -4.08 19.81 3.44
CA GLU A 488 -4.80 19.86 2.16
C GLU A 488 -4.68 18.56 1.32
N PHE A 489 -4.10 17.50 1.84
CA PHE A 489 -3.88 16.17 1.25
C PHE A 489 -2.92 16.14 0.05
N ASP A 490 -3.36 16.44 -1.17
CA ASP A 490 -2.65 16.10 -2.41
C ASP A 490 -1.49 17.04 -2.79
N ASN A 491 -1.29 18.14 -2.06
CA ASN A 491 -0.26 19.14 -2.38
C ASN A 491 0.87 19.20 -1.34
N TYR A 492 1.86 20.06 -1.59
CA TYR A 492 3.00 20.31 -0.71
C TYR A 492 2.88 21.57 0.15
N ASN A 493 1.69 22.14 0.30
CA ASN A 493 1.48 23.35 1.10
C ASN A 493 1.81 23.14 2.59
N TYR A 494 1.76 21.89 3.07
CA TYR A 494 2.17 21.56 4.44
C TYR A 494 3.64 21.91 4.72
N GLU A 495 4.54 21.86 3.74
CA GLU A 495 5.95 22.28 3.88
C GLU A 495 6.07 23.78 4.17
N LYS A 496 5.05 24.56 3.82
CA LYS A 496 4.93 26.01 4.08
C LYS A 496 4.08 26.30 5.32
N GLY A 497 3.79 25.28 6.14
CA GLY A 497 3.01 25.41 7.37
C GLY A 497 1.49 25.33 7.19
N ALA A 498 0.98 24.99 5.97
CA ALA A 498 -0.46 24.82 5.74
C ALA A 498 -0.95 23.45 6.23
N TYR A 499 -0.98 23.28 7.53
CA TYR A 499 -1.53 22.11 8.23
C TYR A 499 -2.02 22.49 9.62
N SER A 500 -2.77 21.61 10.26
CA SER A 500 -3.15 21.78 11.64
C SER A 500 -2.93 20.51 12.47
N THR A 501 -2.67 20.71 13.76
CA THR A 501 -2.56 19.63 14.74
C THR A 501 -3.46 19.89 15.93
N ILE A 502 -4.05 18.81 16.47
CA ILE A 502 -4.83 18.81 17.70
C ILE A 502 -4.29 17.69 18.57
N THR A 503 -3.70 18.04 19.73
CA THR A 503 -3.17 17.05 20.66
C THR A 503 -4.22 16.68 21.70
N LEU A 504 -4.43 15.38 21.85
CA LEU A 504 -5.33 14.76 22.85
C LEU A 504 -4.45 14.11 23.92
N LYS A 505 -4.75 14.37 25.19
CA LYS A 505 -4.01 13.84 26.35
C LYS A 505 -4.96 13.19 27.35
N TRP A 506 -4.72 11.93 27.65
CA TRP A 506 -5.46 11.17 28.66
C TRP A 506 -4.67 11.08 29.95
N ASN A 507 -5.27 11.51 31.05
CA ASN A 507 -4.79 11.22 32.40
C ASN A 507 -5.64 10.05 32.95
N ASP A 508 -4.99 8.91 33.11
CA ASP A 508 -5.68 7.68 33.48
C ASP A 508 -6.16 7.70 34.95
N GLN A 509 -5.38 8.29 35.84
CA GLN A 509 -5.72 8.40 37.27
C GLN A 509 -6.97 9.26 37.47
N ASP A 510 -7.01 10.42 36.82
CA ASP A 510 -8.11 11.38 36.98
C ASP A 510 -9.26 11.08 36.03
N ARG A 511 -9.13 10.12 35.14
CA ARG A 511 -10.11 9.80 34.09
C ARG A 511 -10.48 11.03 33.27
N THR A 512 -9.47 11.78 32.84
CA THR A 512 -9.66 13.07 32.18
C THR A 512 -8.98 13.09 30.81
N LEU A 513 -9.74 13.46 29.77
CA LEU A 513 -9.20 13.77 28.45
C LEU A 513 -9.07 15.28 28.28
N THR A 514 -7.87 15.75 27.99
CA THR A 514 -7.60 17.12 27.55
C THR A 514 -7.44 17.12 26.04
N ILE A 515 -8.22 17.96 25.36
CA ILE A 515 -8.06 18.30 23.94
C ILE A 515 -7.43 19.68 23.92
N ASP A 516 -6.18 19.78 23.49
CA ASP A 516 -5.43 21.06 23.50
C ASP A 516 -5.94 22.04 22.43
N ASP A 517 -5.48 23.28 22.49
CA ASP A 517 -5.71 24.27 21.43
C ASP A 517 -5.19 23.74 20.10
N ARG A 518 -5.97 23.91 19.04
CA ARG A 518 -5.53 23.60 17.69
C ARG A 518 -4.37 24.52 17.28
N LYS A 519 -3.31 23.93 16.74
CA LYS A 519 -2.15 24.64 16.21
C LYS A 519 -2.19 24.62 14.69
N GLY A 520 -1.83 25.73 14.05
CA GLY A 520 -1.77 25.86 12.61
C GLY A 520 -3.11 26.03 11.92
N SER A 521 -3.06 26.18 10.61
CA SER A 521 -4.25 26.35 9.75
C SER A 521 -3.92 25.99 8.30
N TYR A 522 -4.94 25.63 7.54
CA TYR A 522 -4.83 25.35 6.09
C TYR A 522 -6.16 25.67 5.39
N LYS A 523 -6.14 25.77 4.09
CA LYS A 523 -7.34 26.05 3.28
C LYS A 523 -8.34 24.89 3.37
N GLY A 524 -9.59 25.20 3.71
CA GLY A 524 -10.65 24.18 3.86
C GLY A 524 -10.68 23.49 5.22
N MET A 525 -9.84 23.90 6.18
CA MET A 525 -9.82 23.39 7.54
C MET A 525 -11.18 23.50 8.23
N LEU A 526 -11.57 22.47 8.96
CA LEU A 526 -12.79 22.47 9.79
C LEU A 526 -12.68 23.52 10.89
N LYS A 527 -13.63 24.45 10.95
CA LYS A 527 -13.71 25.46 12.04
C LYS A 527 -14.20 24.84 13.34
N SER A 528 -15.10 23.87 13.23
CA SER A 528 -15.65 23.12 14.36
C SER A 528 -15.80 21.65 14.00
N ARG A 529 -15.75 20.79 15.02
CA ARG A 529 -16.02 19.35 14.89
C ARG A 529 -16.60 18.79 16.18
N LYS A 530 -17.15 17.59 16.08
CA LYS A 530 -17.61 16.81 17.21
C LYS A 530 -16.62 15.68 17.50
N PHE A 531 -16.23 15.53 18.75
CA PHE A 531 -15.52 14.37 19.25
C PHE A 531 -16.46 13.56 20.15
N ASN A 532 -16.70 12.31 19.78
CA ASN A 532 -17.45 11.36 20.59
C ASN A 532 -16.44 10.50 21.35
N LEU A 533 -16.42 10.63 22.66
CA LEU A 533 -15.42 9.99 23.53
C LEU A 533 -15.95 8.66 24.04
N ILE A 534 -15.12 7.62 23.95
CA ILE A 534 -15.40 6.29 24.50
C ILE A 534 -14.16 5.81 25.25
N VAL A 535 -14.32 5.47 26.51
CA VAL A 535 -13.35 4.67 27.23
C VAL A 535 -13.65 3.20 26.93
N VAL A 536 -12.69 2.52 26.34
CA VAL A 536 -12.84 1.12 25.90
C VAL A 536 -12.90 0.20 27.11
N GLU A 537 -13.91 -0.66 27.13
CA GLU A 537 -14.15 -1.69 28.15
C GLU A 537 -14.65 -2.96 27.44
N PRO A 538 -14.67 -4.13 28.11
CA PRO A 538 -15.22 -5.34 27.50
C PRO A 538 -16.62 -5.12 26.92
N GLY A 539 -16.74 -5.35 25.60
CA GLY A 539 -17.98 -5.16 24.85
C GLY A 539 -18.37 -3.71 24.53
N LYS A 540 -17.53 -2.72 24.89
CA LYS A 540 -17.81 -1.30 24.64
C LYS A 540 -16.63 -0.62 23.92
N GLY A 541 -16.88 -0.01 22.78
CA GLY A 541 -15.88 0.73 22.01
C GLY A 541 -14.80 -0.15 21.38
N CYS A 542 -14.95 -1.46 21.37
CA CYS A 542 -14.04 -2.43 20.79
C CYS A 542 -14.51 -2.92 19.42
N GLY A 543 -13.63 -3.62 18.68
CA GLY A 543 -13.91 -4.18 17.36
C GLY A 543 -13.99 -3.13 16.24
N ASP A 544 -14.45 -3.59 15.09
CA ASP A 544 -14.50 -2.81 13.85
C ASP A 544 -15.83 -2.04 13.63
N GLY A 545 -16.81 -2.26 14.52
CA GLY A 545 -18.13 -1.63 14.45
C GLY A 545 -18.15 -0.17 14.93
N ASP A 546 -19.20 0.54 14.53
CA ASP A 546 -19.52 1.86 15.08
C ASP A 546 -20.17 1.73 16.45
N SER A 547 -19.77 2.61 17.36
CA SER A 547 -20.43 2.72 18.66
C SER A 547 -21.64 3.65 18.55
N THR A 548 -22.75 3.24 19.13
CA THR A 548 -23.98 4.02 19.19
C THR A 548 -24.10 4.84 20.49
N THR A 549 -23.34 4.46 21.51
CA THR A 549 -23.29 5.11 22.82
C THR A 549 -21.89 5.64 23.12
N PHE A 550 -21.82 6.84 23.70
CA PHE A 550 -20.58 7.53 24.00
C PHE A 550 -20.58 7.95 25.49
N ASP A 551 -19.41 7.92 26.11
CA ASP A 551 -19.26 8.45 27.47
C ASP A 551 -19.48 9.95 27.49
N LYS A 552 -19.02 10.63 26.45
CA LYS A 552 -19.21 12.07 26.28
C LYS A 552 -19.10 12.49 24.82
N SER A 553 -19.85 13.51 24.42
CA SER A 553 -19.68 14.17 23.12
C SER A 553 -19.29 15.64 23.35
N ILE A 554 -18.26 16.08 22.60
CA ILE A 554 -17.69 17.42 22.75
C ILE A 554 -17.76 18.15 21.39
N SER A 555 -18.31 19.37 21.43
CA SER A 555 -18.18 20.31 20.32
C SER A 555 -16.85 21.07 20.47
N TYR A 556 -15.91 20.83 19.54
CA TYR A 556 -14.58 21.43 19.57
C TYR A 556 -14.45 22.50 18.47
N ARG A 557 -14.03 23.70 18.88
CA ARG A 557 -13.88 24.88 18.01
C ARG A 557 -12.44 25.43 18.00
N GLY A 558 -11.46 24.57 18.24
CA GLY A 558 -10.04 24.93 18.21
C GLY A 558 -9.49 25.46 19.53
N LYS A 559 -10.28 25.51 20.59
CA LYS A 559 -9.86 25.90 21.94
C LYS A 559 -9.83 24.72 22.88
N LYS A 560 -8.93 24.77 23.85
CA LYS A 560 -8.73 23.72 24.84
C LYS A 560 -10.03 23.34 25.53
N VAL A 561 -10.28 22.04 25.63
CA VAL A 561 -11.41 21.45 26.37
C VAL A 561 -10.88 20.34 27.26
N ILE A 562 -11.41 20.26 28.47
CA ILE A 562 -11.13 19.19 29.43
C ILE A 562 -12.44 18.43 29.70
N ALA A 563 -12.40 17.13 29.50
CA ALA A 563 -13.53 16.23 29.71
C ALA A 563 -13.17 15.17 30.74
N LYS A 564 -13.94 15.12 31.81
CA LYS A 564 -13.90 14.02 32.78
C LYS A 564 -14.87 12.94 32.31
N LEU A 565 -14.42 11.66 32.34
CA LEU A 565 -15.12 10.46 31.85
C LEU A 565 -15.27 9.43 32.97
#